data_33bf783f6d3a91d931f88577c94c530a
#
_entry.id   33bf783f6d3a91d931f88577c94c530a
#
_cell.length_a   1.000
_cell.length_b   1.000
_cell.length_c   1.000
_cell.angle_alpha   90.00
_cell.angle_beta   90.00
_cell.angle_gamma   90.00
#
_symmetry.space_group_name_H-M   'P 1'
#
loop_
_entity.id
_entity.type
_entity.pdbx_description
1 polymer ?
#
loop_
_entity_poly.entity_id
_entity_poly.type
_entity_poly.pdbx_seq_one_letter_code
_entity_poly.pdbx_strand_id
1 'polypeptide(L)'
;MSRQPTTTKKPKPLSKKKKPVSISKLKNKLWEECKRIIRARYQREDGRWDCFTCGAIIEEPKDCHTGHFIPSSTGGALLRHHLHNLRPQDYRCNINGGGQGAEFYRRLVETEGQEYVDNLFRLKHQTVKADRWWYEQKILEYKEILE
;
A
#
# COMPACT_ATOMS: atom_id res chain seq x y z
N MET A 1 -10.63 -35.23 -64.39
CA MET A 1 -10.85 -35.05 -62.96
C MET A 1 -9.76 -34.15 -62.40
N SER A 2 -10.06 -32.88 -62.19
CA SER A 2 -9.12 -31.89 -61.64
C SER A 2 -9.17 -31.96 -60.11
N ARG A 3 -8.01 -32.30 -59.50
CA ARG A 3 -7.88 -32.23 -58.05
C ARG A 3 -7.65 -30.76 -57.65
N GLN A 4 -8.54 -30.24 -56.79
CA GLN A 4 -8.35 -28.93 -56.18
C GLN A 4 -7.23 -29.00 -55.13
N PRO A 5 -6.39 -27.96 -54.97
CA PRO A 5 -5.37 -27.95 -53.94
C PRO A 5 -6.01 -27.69 -52.57
N THR A 6 -5.75 -28.57 -51.61
CA THR A 6 -6.09 -28.40 -50.22
C THR A 6 -5.29 -27.28 -49.61
N THR A 7 -5.92 -26.15 -49.27
CA THR A 7 -5.27 -25.06 -48.54
C THR A 7 -5.02 -25.50 -47.12
N THR A 8 -3.79 -25.86 -46.83
CA THR A 8 -3.34 -26.06 -45.44
C THR A 8 -3.36 -24.73 -44.70
N LYS A 9 -4.27 -24.54 -43.75
CA LYS A 9 -4.27 -23.37 -42.86
C LYS A 9 -2.95 -23.38 -42.08
N LYS A 10 -2.19 -22.29 -42.16
CA LYS A 10 -1.03 -22.06 -41.30
C LYS A 10 -1.48 -22.14 -39.82
N PRO A 11 -0.72 -22.83 -38.94
CA PRO A 11 -1.07 -22.88 -37.54
C PRO A 11 -1.02 -21.45 -36.95
N LYS A 12 -2.02 -21.11 -36.11
CA LYS A 12 -2.02 -19.85 -35.35
C LYS A 12 -0.73 -19.76 -34.53
N PRO A 13 -0.06 -18.59 -34.49
CA PRO A 13 1.11 -18.43 -33.65
C PRO A 13 0.69 -18.67 -32.20
N LEU A 14 1.47 -19.50 -31.48
CA LEU A 14 1.35 -19.71 -30.05
C LEU A 14 1.23 -18.36 -29.36
N SER A 15 0.21 -18.20 -28.50
CA SER A 15 -0.01 -16.99 -27.73
C SER A 15 1.30 -16.59 -27.02
N LYS A 16 1.78 -15.37 -27.28
CA LYS A 16 2.96 -14.84 -26.59
C LYS A 16 2.73 -14.96 -25.10
N LYS A 17 3.58 -15.71 -24.40
CA LYS A 17 3.56 -15.78 -22.91
C LYS A 17 3.60 -14.35 -22.40
N LYS A 18 2.62 -13.97 -21.56
CA LYS A 18 2.59 -12.64 -20.92
C LYS A 18 3.89 -12.48 -20.13
N LYS A 19 4.59 -11.36 -20.34
CA LYS A 19 5.75 -11.00 -19.51
C LYS A 19 5.33 -10.91 -18.05
N PRO A 20 6.14 -11.40 -17.09
CA PRO A 20 5.81 -11.25 -15.67
C PRO A 20 5.72 -9.76 -15.31
N VAL A 21 4.82 -9.45 -14.37
CA VAL A 21 4.64 -8.10 -13.84
C VAL A 21 5.95 -7.62 -13.22
N SER A 22 6.34 -6.37 -13.51
CA SER A 22 7.57 -5.80 -12.95
C SER A 22 7.47 -5.60 -11.44
N ILE A 23 8.61 -5.59 -10.73
CA ILE A 23 8.66 -5.30 -9.29
C ILE A 23 8.05 -3.92 -9.00
N SER A 24 8.30 -2.92 -9.85
CA SER A 24 7.70 -1.60 -9.72
C SER A 24 6.17 -1.63 -9.72
N LYS A 25 5.57 -2.42 -10.60
CA LYS A 25 4.10 -2.62 -10.62
C LYS A 25 3.61 -3.37 -9.38
N LEU A 26 4.36 -4.35 -8.89
CA LEU A 26 4.03 -5.07 -7.65
C LEU A 26 4.06 -4.12 -6.43
N LYS A 27 5.06 -3.26 -6.34
CA LYS A 27 5.11 -2.20 -5.31
C LYS A 27 3.86 -1.32 -5.34
N ASN A 28 3.45 -0.88 -6.52
CA ASN A 28 2.25 -0.07 -6.67
C ASN A 28 0.98 -0.82 -6.29
N LYS A 29 0.87 -2.10 -6.67
CA LYS A 29 -0.27 -2.94 -6.26
C LYS A 29 -0.35 -3.09 -4.74
N LEU A 30 0.76 -3.37 -4.10
CA LEU A 30 0.80 -3.48 -2.64
C LEU A 30 0.43 -2.15 -1.97
N TRP A 31 0.91 -1.04 -2.50
CA TRP A 31 0.56 0.29 -1.99
C TRP A 31 -0.94 0.58 -2.14
N GLU A 32 -1.55 0.21 -3.25
CA GLU A 32 -3.02 0.34 -3.42
C GLU A 32 -3.79 -0.47 -2.38
N GLU A 33 -3.32 -1.69 -2.05
CA GLU A 33 -3.93 -2.47 -0.97
C GLU A 33 -3.77 -1.80 0.40
N CYS A 34 -2.60 -1.23 0.69
CA CYS A 34 -2.40 -0.46 1.92
C CYS A 34 -3.40 0.69 2.03
N LYS A 35 -3.54 1.48 0.97
CA LYS A 35 -4.49 2.60 0.94
C LYS A 35 -5.93 2.14 1.14
N ARG A 36 -6.33 1.07 0.48
CA ARG A 36 -7.66 0.49 0.63
C ARG A 36 -7.95 0.11 2.08
N ILE A 37 -7.04 -0.64 2.69
CA ILE A 37 -7.20 -1.13 4.07
C ILE A 37 -7.27 0.04 5.06
N ILE A 38 -6.38 1.01 4.94
CA ILE A 38 -6.32 2.16 5.85
C ILE A 38 -7.59 3.02 5.72
N ARG A 39 -8.05 3.29 4.51
CA ARG A 39 -9.31 4.01 4.30
C ARG A 39 -10.49 3.28 4.93
N ALA A 40 -10.59 1.97 4.73
CA ALA A 40 -11.68 1.19 5.31
C ALA A 40 -11.64 1.16 6.84
N ARG A 41 -10.46 0.91 7.42
CA ARG A 41 -10.31 0.80 8.89
C ARG A 41 -10.61 2.09 9.65
N TYR A 42 -10.30 3.23 9.06
CA TYR A 42 -10.42 4.53 9.73
C TYR A 42 -11.56 5.38 9.19
N GLN A 43 -12.40 4.84 8.33
CA GLN A 43 -13.59 5.53 7.85
C GLN A 43 -14.61 5.64 8.97
N ARG A 44 -15.13 6.86 9.15
CA ARG A 44 -16.20 7.15 10.10
C ARG A 44 -17.53 6.59 9.61
N GLU A 45 -18.50 6.46 10.50
CA GLU A 45 -19.87 6.04 10.14
C GLU A 45 -20.51 6.96 9.09
N ASP A 46 -20.15 8.25 9.09
CA ASP A 46 -20.65 9.23 8.12
C ASP A 46 -19.92 9.18 6.76
N GLY A 47 -19.01 8.23 6.57
CA GLY A 47 -18.27 8.02 5.33
C GLY A 47 -17.03 8.91 5.16
N ARG A 48 -16.75 9.79 6.13
CA ARG A 48 -15.60 10.70 6.12
C ARG A 48 -14.45 10.14 6.96
N TRP A 49 -13.35 10.85 7.03
CA TRP A 49 -12.17 10.49 7.84
C TRP A 49 -11.73 11.68 8.70
N ASP A 50 -11.06 11.37 9.80
CA ASP A 50 -10.30 12.35 10.56
C ASP A 50 -8.83 12.28 10.16
N CYS A 51 -8.19 13.43 9.93
CA CYS A 51 -6.74 13.47 9.81
C CYS A 51 -6.13 13.04 11.14
N PHE A 52 -5.29 12.01 11.10
CA PHE A 52 -4.73 11.42 12.33
C PHE A 52 -3.89 12.42 13.14
N THR A 53 -3.22 13.34 12.48
CA THR A 53 -2.28 14.27 13.14
C THR A 53 -2.88 15.62 13.52
N CYS A 54 -3.83 16.17 12.76
CA CYS A 54 -4.43 17.47 13.07
C CYS A 54 -5.92 17.42 13.44
N GLY A 55 -6.57 16.28 13.23
CA GLY A 55 -8.00 16.11 13.53
C GLY A 55 -8.96 16.75 12.53
N ALA A 56 -8.48 17.37 11.46
CA ALA A 56 -9.34 17.93 10.42
C ALA A 56 -10.16 16.86 9.72
N ILE A 57 -11.41 17.19 9.38
CA ILE A 57 -12.28 16.28 8.64
C ILE A 57 -11.84 16.20 7.18
N ILE A 58 -11.73 14.98 6.68
CA ILE A 58 -11.45 14.68 5.27
C ILE A 58 -12.74 14.17 4.65
N GLU A 59 -13.27 14.91 3.69
CA GLU A 59 -14.61 14.67 3.12
C GLU A 59 -14.58 13.62 2.00
N GLU A 60 -13.57 13.70 1.12
CA GLU A 60 -13.51 12.90 -0.09
C GLU A 60 -12.38 11.86 -0.05
N PRO A 61 -12.59 10.66 -0.61
CA PRO A 61 -11.54 9.64 -0.66
C PRO A 61 -10.24 10.12 -1.31
N LYS A 62 -10.33 10.95 -2.34
CA LYS A 62 -9.16 11.52 -3.04
C LYS A 62 -8.29 12.40 -2.16
N ASP A 63 -8.87 13.00 -1.13
CA ASP A 63 -8.19 13.89 -0.20
C ASP A 63 -7.69 13.15 1.05
N CYS A 64 -8.08 11.89 1.20
CA CYS A 64 -7.63 11.01 2.27
C CYS A 64 -6.31 10.35 1.88
N HIS A 65 -5.21 10.97 2.29
CA HIS A 65 -3.88 10.44 2.07
C HIS A 65 -3.55 9.35 3.10
N THR A 66 -2.72 8.42 2.71
CA THR A 66 -2.17 7.41 3.62
C THR A 66 -0.78 7.85 4.04
N GLY A 67 -0.67 8.37 5.25
CA GLY A 67 0.57 8.90 5.79
C GLY A 67 1.38 7.87 6.54
N HIS A 68 2.71 8.01 6.49
CA HIS A 68 3.68 7.19 7.20
C HIS A 68 4.13 7.87 8.49
N PHE A 69 4.17 7.11 9.60
CA PHE A 69 4.84 7.57 10.81
C PHE A 69 6.36 7.56 10.62
N ILE A 70 6.94 6.41 10.29
CA ILE A 70 8.34 6.32 9.88
C ILE A 70 8.39 6.46 8.36
N PRO A 71 9.08 7.48 7.82
CA PRO A 71 9.13 7.68 6.37
C PRO A 71 9.70 6.48 5.63
N SER A 72 9.15 6.20 4.44
CA SER A 72 9.62 5.09 3.61
C SER A 72 11.08 5.22 3.20
N SER A 73 11.61 6.45 3.13
CA SER A 73 13.02 6.72 2.84
C SER A 73 13.97 6.17 3.91
N THR A 74 13.52 6.04 5.15
CA THR A 74 14.31 5.53 6.27
C THR A 74 13.89 4.14 6.73
N GLY A 75 12.60 3.80 6.56
CA GLY A 75 12.04 2.52 6.99
C GLY A 75 12.11 1.39 5.97
N GLY A 76 12.39 1.71 4.72
CA GLY A 76 12.47 0.74 3.64
C GLY A 76 11.13 0.11 3.27
N ALA A 77 11.18 -0.97 2.48
CA ALA A 77 10.00 -1.65 1.96
C ALA A 77 9.07 -2.18 3.05
N LEU A 78 9.62 -2.70 4.13
CA LEU A 78 8.84 -3.25 5.24
C LEU A 78 7.92 -2.20 5.85
N LEU A 79 8.46 -1.05 6.27
CA LEU A 79 7.70 0.02 6.91
C LEU A 79 6.88 0.85 5.92
N ARG A 80 7.30 0.93 4.66
CA ARG A 80 6.49 1.56 3.61
C ARG A 80 5.11 0.93 3.50
N HIS A 81 5.02 -0.38 3.69
CA HIS A 81 3.80 -1.16 3.51
C HIS A 81 3.27 -1.78 4.81
N HIS A 82 3.86 -1.45 5.95
CA HIS A 82 3.40 -1.96 7.22
C HIS A 82 2.18 -1.20 7.71
N LEU A 83 1.06 -1.89 7.89
CA LEU A 83 -0.22 -1.26 8.25
C LEU A 83 -0.16 -0.49 9.57
N HIS A 84 0.63 -0.93 10.53
CA HIS A 84 0.81 -0.23 11.81
C HIS A 84 1.52 1.12 11.67
N ASN A 85 2.24 1.32 10.57
CA ASN A 85 2.97 2.56 10.28
C ASN A 85 2.14 3.58 9.50
N LEU A 86 0.88 3.26 9.18
CA LEU A 86 0.06 4.02 8.26
C LEU A 86 -1.22 4.51 8.92
N ARG A 87 -1.57 5.77 8.67
CA ARG A 87 -2.82 6.39 9.12
C ARG A 87 -3.34 7.38 8.08
N PRO A 88 -4.66 7.68 8.08
CA PRO A 88 -5.19 8.73 7.24
C PRO A 88 -4.62 10.10 7.64
N GLN A 89 -4.20 10.87 6.66
CA GLN A 89 -3.80 12.26 6.84
C GLN A 89 -4.36 13.12 5.71
N ASP A 90 -4.64 14.37 6.00
CA ASP A 90 -4.96 15.34 4.95
C ASP A 90 -3.69 15.75 4.18
N TYR A 91 -3.88 16.42 3.05
CA TYR A 91 -2.78 16.87 2.21
C TYR A 91 -1.81 17.79 2.97
N ARG A 92 -2.34 18.70 3.79
CA ARG A 92 -1.50 19.66 4.50
C ARG A 92 -0.56 18.98 5.48
N CYS A 93 -1.04 17.99 6.23
CA CYS A 93 -0.21 17.23 7.16
C CYS A 93 0.75 16.29 6.43
N ASN A 94 0.25 15.56 5.44
CA ASN A 94 1.04 14.52 4.77
C ASN A 94 2.14 15.08 3.86
N ILE A 95 1.83 16.11 3.09
CA ILE A 95 2.74 16.68 2.08
C ILE A 95 3.41 17.96 2.58
N ASN A 96 2.63 19.02 2.83
CA ASN A 96 3.18 20.33 3.21
C ASN A 96 3.83 20.32 4.59
N GLY A 97 3.29 19.53 5.52
CA GLY A 97 3.80 19.40 6.87
C GLY A 97 4.86 18.31 7.05
N GLY A 98 5.33 17.69 5.98
CA GLY A 98 6.33 16.63 6.03
C GLY A 98 5.90 15.38 6.79
N GLY A 99 4.60 15.11 6.88
CA GLY A 99 4.04 13.97 7.60
C GLY A 99 3.76 14.21 9.08
N GLN A 100 4.15 15.35 9.64
CA GLN A 100 3.91 15.73 11.04
C GLN A 100 4.44 14.69 12.04
N GLY A 101 5.71 14.31 11.92
CA GLY A 101 6.32 13.21 12.68
C GLY A 101 6.14 13.30 14.20
N ALA A 102 6.31 14.47 14.80
CA ALA A 102 6.18 14.65 16.25
C ALA A 102 4.72 14.45 16.71
N GLU A 103 3.74 15.03 16.00
CA GLU A 103 2.33 14.84 16.30
C GLU A 103 1.89 13.40 16.02
N PHE A 104 2.41 12.79 14.96
CA PHE A 104 2.13 11.39 14.64
C PHE A 104 2.59 10.47 15.78
N TYR A 105 3.81 10.68 16.28
CA TYR A 105 4.34 9.97 17.43
C TYR A 105 3.43 10.11 18.66
N ARG A 106 3.10 11.34 19.02
CA ARG A 106 2.27 11.63 20.19
C ARG A 106 0.90 10.92 20.09
N ARG A 107 0.26 11.01 18.93
CA ARG A 107 -1.04 10.40 18.68
C ARG A 107 -0.99 8.87 18.71
N LEU A 108 0.06 8.27 18.14
CA LEU A 108 0.25 6.81 18.20
C LEU A 108 0.44 6.33 19.64
N VAL A 109 1.23 7.02 20.42
CA VAL A 109 1.40 6.67 21.85
C VAL A 109 0.07 6.78 22.61
N GLU A 110 -0.70 7.84 22.36
CA GLU A 110 -2.01 8.02 22.99
C GLU A 110 -3.01 6.94 22.61
N THR A 111 -3.06 6.55 21.33
CA THR A 111 -4.09 5.63 20.82
C THR A 111 -3.70 4.18 20.93
N GLU A 112 -2.41 3.84 20.78
CA GLU A 112 -1.93 2.46 20.68
C GLU A 112 -0.97 2.06 21.81
N GLY A 113 -0.38 3.03 22.48
CA GLY A 113 0.60 2.81 23.55
C GLY A 113 2.05 2.83 23.10
N GLN A 114 2.97 2.95 24.05
CA GLN A 114 4.40 3.08 23.80
C GLN A 114 4.99 1.83 23.15
N GLU A 115 4.58 0.63 23.57
CA GLU A 115 5.12 -0.62 23.03
C GLU A 115 4.84 -0.80 21.53
N TYR A 116 3.67 -0.35 21.07
CA TYR A 116 3.32 -0.34 19.65
C TYR A 116 4.32 0.52 18.84
N VAL A 117 4.63 1.69 19.33
CA VAL A 117 5.57 2.61 18.69
C VAL A 117 7.01 2.06 18.74
N ASP A 118 7.40 1.49 19.88
CA ASP A 118 8.71 0.86 20.04
C ASP A 118 8.90 -0.30 19.06
N ASN A 119 7.85 -1.07 18.80
CA ASN A 119 7.87 -2.12 17.79
C ASN A 119 8.14 -1.58 16.38
N LEU A 120 7.53 -0.45 16.02
CA LEU A 120 7.79 0.19 14.73
C LEU A 120 9.25 0.62 14.61
N PHE A 121 9.84 1.18 15.68
CA PHE A 121 11.26 1.52 15.69
C PHE A 121 12.18 0.29 15.59
N ARG A 122 11.81 -0.83 16.21
CA ARG A 122 12.55 -2.09 16.04
C ARG A 122 12.51 -2.59 14.61
N LEU A 123 11.35 -2.51 13.96
CA LEU A 123 11.18 -2.90 12.55
C LEU A 123 12.01 -2.05 11.59
N LYS A 124 12.29 -0.79 11.93
CA LYS A 124 13.16 0.09 11.16
C LYS A 124 14.57 -0.49 10.96
N HIS A 125 15.05 -1.26 11.92
CA HIS A 125 16.38 -1.88 11.89
C HIS A 125 16.38 -3.28 11.28
N GLN A 126 15.22 -3.83 10.91
CA GLN A 126 15.13 -5.10 10.23
C GLN A 126 15.31 -4.92 8.72
N THR A 127 16.14 -5.78 8.12
CA THR A 127 16.31 -5.82 6.68
C THR A 127 15.48 -6.96 6.12
N VAL A 128 14.60 -6.65 5.18
CA VAL A 128 13.85 -7.65 4.41
C VAL A 128 14.35 -7.68 2.97
N LYS A 129 14.39 -8.87 2.39
CA LYS A 129 14.65 -9.01 0.96
C LYS A 129 13.33 -8.78 0.21
N ALA A 130 13.10 -7.53 -0.18
CA ALA A 130 11.89 -7.13 -0.90
C ALA A 130 11.99 -7.47 -2.38
N ASP A 131 12.05 -8.76 -2.69
CA ASP A 131 12.05 -9.29 -4.04
C ASP A 131 10.62 -9.54 -4.55
N ARG A 132 10.51 -10.09 -5.75
CA ARG A 132 9.23 -10.42 -6.37
C ARG A 132 8.34 -11.28 -5.45
N TRP A 133 8.91 -12.33 -4.89
CA TRP A 133 8.20 -13.26 -4.03
C TRP A 133 7.64 -12.55 -2.79
N TRP A 134 8.44 -11.69 -2.16
CA TRP A 134 8.00 -10.91 -1.00
C TRP A 134 6.79 -10.04 -1.31
N TYR A 135 6.82 -9.30 -2.43
CA TYR A 135 5.69 -8.46 -2.85
C TYR A 135 4.45 -9.29 -3.19
N GLU A 136 4.62 -10.39 -3.90
CA GLU A 136 3.50 -11.27 -4.26
C GLU A 136 2.82 -11.85 -3.02
N GLN A 137 3.59 -12.31 -2.03
CA GLN A 137 3.05 -12.82 -0.77
C GLN A 137 2.34 -11.74 0.03
N LYS A 138 2.91 -10.55 0.14
CA LYS A 138 2.27 -9.41 0.83
C LYS A 138 0.98 -8.97 0.17
N ILE A 139 0.94 -8.93 -1.15
CA ILE A 139 -0.28 -8.60 -1.90
C ILE A 139 -1.38 -9.61 -1.60
N LEU A 140 -1.08 -10.91 -1.63
CA LEU A 140 -2.06 -11.96 -1.30
C LEU A 140 -2.56 -11.82 0.14
N GLU A 141 -1.66 -11.63 1.09
CA GLU A 141 -1.98 -11.41 2.50
C GLU A 141 -2.93 -10.22 2.68
N TYR A 142 -2.63 -9.09 2.06
CA TYR A 142 -3.41 -7.86 2.23
C TYR A 142 -4.76 -7.93 1.49
N LYS A 143 -4.84 -8.63 0.37
CA LYS A 143 -6.13 -8.86 -0.31
C LYS A 143 -7.13 -9.66 0.51
N GLU A 144 -6.66 -10.51 1.40
CA GLU A 144 -7.50 -11.29 2.30
C GLU A 144 -7.99 -10.50 3.52
N ILE A 145 -7.42 -9.32 3.78
CA ILE A 145 -7.88 -8.46 4.86
C ILE A 145 -9.23 -7.86 4.47
N LEU A 146 -10.25 -8.25 5.22
CA LEU A 146 -11.61 -7.75 5.06
C LEU A 146 -11.76 -6.37 5.73
N GLU A 147 -12.61 -5.57 5.13
CA GLU A 147 -12.98 -4.25 5.65
C GLU A 147 -13.86 -4.33 6.89
#